data_3018263995f51be69e33f78f0a182961
#
_entry.id   3018263995f51be69e33f78f0a182961
#
_cell.length_a   1.000
_cell.length_b   1.000
_cell.length_c   1.000
_cell.angle_alpha   90.00
_cell.angle_beta   90.00
_cell.angle_gamma   90.00
#
_symmetry.space_group_name_H-M   'P 1'
#
loop_
_entity.id
_entity.type
_entity.pdbx_description
1 polymer ?
#
loop_
_entity_poly.entity_id
_entity_poly.type
_entity_poly.pdbx_seq_one_letter_code
_entity_poly.pdbx_strand_id
1 'polypeptide(L)'
;MSYAPKTVKRKLASLRGFVSYLLDEHLLEENPFIKLRLRLKEPKVLPRTIPIPAIEKILRIAHNDISSSSANARKKALRNAIIIELLFSTGMRVSELCRLTPEDIDLNNGVMIIWGKGAKERIIRVENAGILNLLREYRELTDSKAKTLLI
;
A
#
# COMPACT_ATOMS: atom_id res chain seq x y z
N MET A 1 -23.51 3.98 25.86
CA MET A 1 -22.63 4.19 24.69
C MET A 1 -22.94 3.11 23.65
N SER A 2 -23.33 3.48 22.45
CA SER A 2 -23.60 2.55 21.34
C SER A 2 -22.36 2.49 20.44
N TYR A 3 -21.83 1.29 20.19
CA TYR A 3 -20.72 1.11 19.25
C TYR A 3 -21.21 1.03 17.81
N ALA A 4 -20.41 1.52 16.87
CA ALA A 4 -20.67 1.33 15.44
C ALA A 4 -20.71 -0.16 15.07
N PRO A 5 -21.58 -0.60 14.12
CA PRO A 5 -21.74 -2.01 13.74
C PRO A 5 -20.42 -2.71 13.39
N LYS A 6 -19.51 -2.02 12.70
CA LYS A 6 -18.17 -2.51 12.33
C LYS A 6 -17.30 -2.80 13.57
N THR A 7 -17.39 -1.95 14.59
CA THR A 7 -16.68 -2.12 15.85
C THR A 7 -17.20 -3.34 16.63
N VAL A 8 -18.53 -3.51 16.65
CA VAL A 8 -19.19 -4.67 17.29
C VAL A 8 -18.76 -5.96 16.58
N LYS A 9 -18.78 -6.00 15.25
CA LYS A 9 -18.30 -7.17 14.48
C LYS A 9 -16.85 -7.53 14.80
N ARG A 10 -15.96 -6.53 14.86
CA ARG A 10 -14.54 -6.76 15.17
C ARG A 10 -14.38 -7.34 16.58
N LYS A 11 -15.04 -6.75 17.57
CA LYS A 11 -15.01 -7.25 18.96
C LYS A 11 -15.54 -8.68 19.05
N LEU A 12 -16.65 -8.96 18.36
CA LEU A 12 -17.25 -10.30 18.34
C LEU A 12 -16.33 -11.32 17.66
N ALA A 13 -15.64 -10.95 16.57
CA ALA A 13 -14.68 -11.82 15.90
C ALA A 13 -13.49 -12.15 16.83
N SER A 14 -12.98 -11.18 17.59
CA SER A 14 -11.92 -11.42 18.59
C SER A 14 -12.38 -12.34 19.71
N LEU A 15 -13.61 -12.14 20.22
CA LEU A 15 -14.18 -13.02 21.26
C LEU A 15 -14.40 -14.44 20.74
N ARG A 16 -14.87 -14.61 19.52
CA ARG A 16 -15.03 -15.93 18.89
C ARG A 16 -13.68 -16.63 18.72
N GLY A 17 -12.64 -15.92 18.29
CA GLY A 17 -11.29 -16.47 18.20
C GLY A 17 -10.76 -16.91 19.56
N PHE A 18 -10.99 -16.13 20.62
CA PHE A 18 -10.61 -16.49 21.98
C PHE A 18 -11.37 -17.73 22.48
N VAL A 19 -12.68 -17.81 22.26
CA VAL A 19 -13.48 -18.98 22.63
C VAL A 19 -13.05 -20.23 21.85
N SER A 20 -12.73 -20.08 20.55
CA SER A 20 -12.16 -21.19 19.77
C SER A 20 -10.88 -21.73 20.41
N TYR A 21 -9.96 -20.83 20.78
CA TYR A 21 -8.74 -21.21 21.50
C TYR A 21 -9.03 -21.97 22.80
N LEU A 22 -9.99 -21.48 23.60
CA LEU A 22 -10.35 -22.16 24.86
C LEU A 22 -10.94 -23.56 24.65
N LEU A 23 -11.68 -23.77 23.56
CA LEU A 23 -12.21 -25.09 23.18
C LEU A 23 -11.09 -26.02 22.72
N ASP A 24 -10.15 -25.49 21.88
CA ASP A 24 -9.02 -26.25 21.38
C ASP A 24 -8.08 -26.71 22.52
N GLU A 25 -7.93 -25.88 23.57
CA GLU A 25 -7.15 -26.19 24.76
C GLU A 25 -7.95 -27.00 25.84
N HIS A 26 -9.17 -27.42 25.50
CA HIS A 26 -10.07 -28.15 26.45
C HIS A 26 -10.37 -27.39 27.75
N LEU A 27 -10.24 -26.06 27.77
CA LEU A 27 -10.57 -25.19 28.90
C LEU A 27 -12.06 -24.80 28.93
N LEU A 28 -12.78 -25.07 27.83
CA LEU A 28 -14.22 -24.86 27.70
C LEU A 28 -14.85 -26.07 27.02
N GLU A 29 -15.97 -26.56 27.55
CA GLU A 29 -16.64 -27.74 27.00
C GLU A 29 -17.57 -27.40 25.82
N GLU A 30 -18.26 -26.26 25.90
CA GLU A 30 -19.23 -25.85 24.88
C GLU A 30 -18.99 -24.44 24.37
N ASN A 31 -19.28 -24.21 23.07
CA ASN A 31 -19.15 -22.91 22.47
C ASN A 31 -20.39 -22.02 22.79
N PRO A 32 -20.26 -20.97 23.63
CA PRO A 32 -21.39 -20.10 23.98
C PRO A 32 -21.96 -19.31 22.82
N PHE A 33 -21.22 -19.23 21.67
CA PHE A 33 -21.67 -18.50 20.49
C PHE A 33 -22.47 -19.35 19.50
N ILE A 34 -22.68 -20.65 19.72
CA ILE A 34 -23.44 -21.53 18.80
C ILE A 34 -24.84 -20.97 18.50
N LYS A 35 -25.53 -20.48 19.51
CA LYS A 35 -26.91 -19.94 19.37
C LYS A 35 -26.95 -18.45 19.02
N LEU A 36 -25.80 -17.75 18.99
CA LEU A 36 -25.75 -16.32 18.77
C LEU A 36 -25.75 -15.96 17.27
N ARG A 37 -26.92 -15.64 16.73
CA ARG A 37 -27.09 -15.18 15.34
C ARG A 37 -27.19 -13.65 15.29
N LEU A 38 -26.09 -12.94 15.36
CA LEU A 38 -26.03 -11.48 15.21
C LEU A 38 -25.96 -11.10 13.73
N ARG A 39 -27.04 -10.51 13.21
CA ARG A 39 -27.10 -9.88 11.89
C ARG A 39 -26.90 -8.36 12.03
N LEU A 40 -25.66 -7.91 12.01
CA LEU A 40 -25.33 -6.50 12.02
C LEU A 40 -25.35 -5.99 10.58
N LYS A 41 -26.36 -5.19 10.22
CA LYS A 41 -26.41 -4.50 8.92
C LYS A 41 -25.38 -3.36 8.94
N GLU A 42 -24.43 -3.41 8.03
CA GLU A 42 -23.53 -2.29 7.77
C GLU A 42 -24.06 -1.51 6.55
N PRO A 43 -24.14 -0.19 6.64
CA PRO A 43 -24.41 0.60 5.44
C PRO A 43 -23.25 0.40 4.45
N LYS A 44 -23.60 0.12 3.19
CA LYS A 44 -22.61 0.10 2.10
C LYS A 44 -22.20 1.54 1.83
N VAL A 45 -21.08 1.96 2.40
CA VAL A 45 -20.47 3.26 2.09
C VAL A 45 -19.56 3.07 0.91
N LEU A 46 -19.81 3.82 -0.18
CA LEU A 46 -18.92 3.84 -1.33
C LEU A 46 -17.54 4.38 -0.91
N PRO A 47 -16.45 3.78 -1.40
CA PRO A 47 -15.12 4.31 -1.16
C PRO A 47 -15.02 5.77 -1.61
N ARG A 48 -14.43 6.62 -0.79
CA ARG A 48 -14.10 7.99 -1.21
C ARG A 48 -12.89 7.92 -2.12
N THR A 49 -13.06 8.36 -3.35
CA THR A 49 -11.96 8.48 -4.33
C THR A 49 -11.44 9.91 -4.35
N ILE A 50 -10.16 10.08 -4.63
CA ILE A 50 -9.56 11.39 -4.84
C ILE A 50 -9.96 11.85 -6.25
N PRO A 51 -10.54 13.05 -6.45
CA PRO A 51 -10.87 13.55 -7.77
C PRO A 51 -9.62 13.70 -8.65
N ILE A 52 -9.73 13.40 -9.94
CA ILE A 52 -8.62 13.50 -10.91
C ILE A 52 -7.92 14.87 -10.87
N PRO A 53 -8.63 16.03 -10.86
CA PRO A 53 -7.96 17.33 -10.79
C PRO A 53 -7.10 17.52 -9.54
N ALA A 54 -7.46 16.88 -8.42
CA ALA A 54 -6.64 16.91 -7.21
C ALA A 54 -5.36 16.10 -7.37
N ILE A 55 -5.43 14.95 -8.04
CA ILE A 55 -4.25 14.11 -8.35
C ILE A 55 -3.31 14.86 -9.28
N GLU A 56 -3.82 15.47 -10.37
CA GLU A 56 -3.04 16.28 -11.29
C GLU A 56 -2.33 17.45 -10.60
N LYS A 57 -3.02 18.10 -9.64
CA LYS A 57 -2.43 19.16 -8.84
C LYS A 57 -1.28 18.63 -7.96
N ILE A 58 -1.45 17.48 -7.32
CA ILE A 58 -0.41 16.85 -6.50
C ILE A 58 0.80 16.49 -7.35
N LEU A 59 0.60 15.86 -8.50
CA LEU A 59 1.66 15.50 -9.43
C LEU A 59 2.43 16.74 -9.91
N ARG A 60 1.72 17.78 -10.31
CA ARG A 60 2.33 19.04 -10.74
C ARG A 60 3.20 19.68 -9.67
N ILE A 61 2.74 19.69 -8.40
CA ILE A 61 3.53 20.20 -7.28
C ILE A 61 4.79 19.35 -7.11
N ALA A 62 4.66 18.02 -7.11
CA ALA A 62 5.80 17.11 -6.95
C ALA A 62 6.85 17.29 -8.05
N HIS A 63 6.44 17.49 -9.31
CA HIS A 63 7.35 17.78 -10.42
C HIS A 63 7.98 19.16 -10.32
N ASN A 64 7.25 20.19 -9.90
CA ASN A 64 7.79 21.52 -9.67
C ASN A 64 8.86 21.50 -8.56
N ASP A 65 8.65 20.71 -7.51
CA ASP A 65 9.63 20.54 -6.44
C ASP A 65 10.95 19.98 -6.99
N ILE A 66 10.92 19.05 -7.95
CA ILE A 66 12.14 18.53 -8.58
C ILE A 66 12.88 19.67 -9.29
N SER A 67 12.16 20.47 -10.09
CA SER A 67 12.73 21.54 -10.91
C SER A 67 13.31 22.69 -10.08
N SER A 68 12.72 22.97 -8.91
CA SER A 68 13.12 24.07 -8.01
C SER A 68 14.13 23.66 -6.94
N SER A 69 14.43 22.36 -6.81
CA SER A 69 15.28 21.83 -5.75
C SER A 69 16.76 22.10 -5.99
N SER A 70 17.49 22.45 -4.92
CA SER A 70 18.94 22.39 -4.91
C SER A 70 19.45 20.95 -5.09
N ALA A 71 20.71 20.78 -5.50
CA ALA A 71 21.31 19.46 -5.73
C ALA A 71 21.10 18.49 -4.54
N ASN A 72 21.23 18.98 -3.30
CA ASN A 72 21.04 18.18 -2.10
C ASN A 72 19.57 17.79 -1.82
N ALA A 73 18.61 18.64 -2.23
CA ALA A 73 17.19 18.38 -2.05
C ALA A 73 16.58 17.54 -3.19
N ARG A 74 17.25 17.51 -4.37
CA ARG A 74 16.74 16.88 -5.59
C ARG A 74 16.44 15.40 -5.41
N LYS A 75 17.30 14.64 -4.73
CA LYS A 75 17.05 13.23 -4.43
C LYS A 75 15.73 13.02 -3.67
N LYS A 76 15.45 13.86 -2.68
CA LYS A 76 14.20 13.78 -1.89
C LYS A 76 12.98 14.15 -2.73
N ALA A 77 13.10 15.18 -3.56
CA ALA A 77 12.02 15.61 -4.46
C ALA A 77 11.70 14.53 -5.50
N LEU A 78 12.71 13.94 -6.14
CA LEU A 78 12.56 12.80 -7.06
C LEU A 78 11.86 11.62 -6.39
N ARG A 79 12.33 11.22 -5.21
CA ARG A 79 11.70 10.14 -4.44
C ARG A 79 10.22 10.39 -4.20
N ASN A 80 9.86 11.59 -3.77
CA ASN A 80 8.48 11.95 -3.49
C ASN A 80 7.61 11.89 -4.75
N ALA A 81 8.10 12.42 -5.86
CA ALA A 81 7.40 12.37 -7.14
C ALA A 81 7.20 10.92 -7.62
N ILE A 82 8.25 10.09 -7.57
CA ILE A 82 8.20 8.67 -7.95
C ILE A 82 7.18 7.91 -7.10
N ILE A 83 7.13 8.14 -5.78
CA ILE A 83 6.16 7.49 -4.89
C ILE A 83 4.73 7.79 -5.35
N ILE A 84 4.41 9.06 -5.62
CA ILE A 84 3.07 9.49 -6.04
C ILE A 84 2.74 8.89 -7.42
N GLU A 85 3.66 8.99 -8.37
CA GLU A 85 3.49 8.46 -9.73
C GLU A 85 3.25 6.94 -9.72
N LEU A 86 4.05 6.18 -8.99
CA LEU A 86 3.91 4.73 -8.92
C LEU A 86 2.61 4.31 -8.24
N LEU A 87 2.24 4.93 -7.12
CA LEU A 87 0.98 4.62 -6.44
C LEU A 87 -0.23 4.89 -7.33
N PHE A 88 -0.22 6.00 -8.08
CA PHE A 88 -1.31 6.38 -8.96
C PHE A 88 -1.36 5.52 -10.22
N SER A 89 -0.24 5.32 -10.91
CA SER A 89 -0.20 4.62 -12.19
C SER A 89 -0.37 3.11 -12.07
N THR A 90 0.09 2.50 -10.96
CA THR A 90 0.11 1.04 -10.80
C THR A 90 -0.94 0.50 -9.85
N GLY A 91 -1.51 1.36 -9.00
CA GLY A 91 -2.43 0.95 -7.94
C GLY A 91 -1.81 0.01 -6.90
N MET A 92 -0.49 -0.02 -6.77
CA MET A 92 0.18 -0.82 -5.75
C MET A 92 -0.12 -0.30 -4.34
N ARG A 93 -0.05 -1.18 -3.36
CA ARG A 93 -0.20 -0.78 -1.95
C ARG A 93 1.05 -0.09 -1.45
N VAL A 94 0.90 0.86 -0.51
CA VAL A 94 2.05 1.52 0.12
C VAL A 94 3.05 0.50 0.70
N SER A 95 2.58 -0.57 1.33
CA SER A 95 3.44 -1.63 1.86
C SER A 95 4.20 -2.43 0.79
N GLU A 96 3.66 -2.54 -0.41
CA GLU A 96 4.33 -3.16 -1.56
C GLU A 96 5.42 -2.22 -2.10
N LEU A 97 5.10 -0.94 -2.23
CA LEU A 97 6.07 0.09 -2.62
C LEU A 97 7.26 0.16 -1.65
N CYS A 98 7.01 0.10 -0.33
CA CYS A 98 8.06 0.13 0.69
C CYS A 98 9.01 -1.08 0.65
N ARG A 99 8.56 -2.20 0.08
CA ARG A 99 9.36 -3.43 -0.05
C ARG A 99 10.08 -3.54 -1.39
N LEU A 100 9.77 -2.64 -2.32
CA LEU A 100 10.33 -2.67 -3.67
C LEU A 100 11.85 -2.48 -3.59
N THR A 101 12.59 -3.40 -4.19
CA THR A 101 14.04 -3.37 -4.28
C THR A 101 14.48 -2.94 -5.68
N PRO A 102 15.74 -2.50 -5.88
CA PRO A 102 16.25 -2.21 -7.21
C PRO A 102 16.19 -3.40 -8.18
N GLU A 103 16.29 -4.63 -7.67
CA GLU A 103 16.27 -5.88 -8.42
C GLU A 103 14.86 -6.22 -8.93
N ASP A 104 13.81 -5.74 -8.23
CA ASP A 104 12.42 -5.95 -8.64
C ASP A 104 12.03 -5.11 -9.88
N ILE A 105 12.93 -4.24 -10.37
CA ILE A 105 12.61 -3.30 -11.47
C ILE A 105 13.58 -3.47 -12.63
N ASP A 106 13.04 -3.88 -13.76
CA ASP A 106 13.71 -3.77 -15.07
C ASP A 106 13.34 -2.43 -15.72
N LEU A 107 14.24 -1.45 -15.60
CA LEU A 107 14.05 -0.12 -16.17
C LEU A 107 14.14 -0.09 -17.70
N ASN A 108 14.72 -1.11 -18.34
CA ASN A 108 14.84 -1.18 -19.79
C ASN A 108 13.52 -1.60 -20.43
N ASN A 109 12.87 -2.63 -19.83
CA ASN A 109 11.62 -3.16 -20.31
C ASN A 109 10.40 -2.56 -19.60
N GLY A 110 10.60 -1.68 -18.60
CA GLY A 110 9.51 -1.07 -17.83
C GLY A 110 8.73 -2.09 -17.01
N VAL A 111 9.38 -3.15 -16.52
CA VAL A 111 8.74 -4.24 -15.79
C VAL A 111 9.06 -4.17 -14.31
N MET A 112 8.05 -4.33 -13.46
CA MET A 112 8.18 -4.40 -12.01
C MET A 112 7.58 -5.68 -11.47
N ILE A 113 8.28 -6.36 -10.57
CA ILE A 113 7.79 -7.53 -9.83
C ILE A 113 7.32 -7.05 -8.46
N ILE A 114 6.06 -7.25 -8.14
CA ILE A 114 5.45 -6.80 -6.89
C ILE A 114 5.09 -8.00 -6.01
N TRP A 115 5.64 -8.02 -4.81
CA TRP A 115 5.39 -9.07 -3.82
C TRP A 115 4.19 -8.71 -2.94
N GLY A 116 3.11 -9.49 -3.06
CA GLY A 116 1.87 -9.32 -2.31
C GLY A 116 1.80 -10.16 -1.02
N LYS A 117 0.63 -10.16 -0.38
CA LYS A 117 0.37 -10.98 0.81
C LYS A 117 0.42 -12.48 0.46
N GLY A 118 1.14 -13.27 1.27
CA GLY A 118 1.25 -14.72 1.10
C GLY A 118 2.22 -15.14 0.01
N ALA A 119 3.31 -14.38 -0.19
CA ALA A 119 4.35 -14.65 -1.19
C ALA A 119 3.82 -14.74 -2.65
N LYS A 120 2.66 -14.13 -2.92
CA LYS A 120 2.15 -14.02 -4.28
C LYS A 120 2.82 -12.86 -4.98
N GLU A 121 3.41 -13.12 -6.13
CA GLU A 121 3.99 -12.11 -7.00
C GLU A 121 3.03 -11.71 -8.12
N ARG A 122 3.15 -10.48 -8.59
CA ARG A 122 2.53 -10.01 -9.82
C ARG A 122 3.46 -9.10 -10.58
N ILE A 123 3.37 -9.15 -11.89
CA ILE A 123 4.12 -8.30 -12.79
C ILE A 123 3.27 -7.09 -13.14
N ILE A 124 3.87 -5.91 -13.05
CA ILE A 124 3.28 -4.65 -13.51
C ILE A 124 4.17 -4.08 -14.61
N ARG A 125 3.56 -3.59 -15.69
CA ARG A 125 4.27 -2.84 -16.73
C ARG A 125 4.03 -1.35 -16.54
N VAL A 126 5.12 -0.59 -16.50
CA VAL A 126 5.12 0.88 -16.46
C VAL A 126 5.48 1.36 -17.85
N GLU A 127 4.47 1.75 -18.62
CA GLU A 127 4.63 2.20 -20.01
C GLU A 127 4.99 3.69 -20.10
N ASN A 128 4.77 4.45 -19.01
CA ASN A 128 5.07 5.87 -18.98
C ASN A 128 6.58 6.13 -18.93
N ALA A 129 7.14 6.60 -20.03
CA ALA A 129 8.56 6.93 -20.14
C ALA A 129 9.01 8.00 -19.12
N GLY A 130 8.12 8.92 -18.71
CA GLY A 130 8.41 9.93 -17.70
C GLY A 130 8.74 9.29 -16.35
N ILE A 131 7.95 8.31 -15.93
CA ILE A 131 8.18 7.57 -14.66
C ILE A 131 9.50 6.80 -14.73
N LEU A 132 9.77 6.13 -15.85
CA LEU A 132 11.02 5.40 -16.04
C LEU A 132 12.25 6.31 -16.01
N ASN A 133 12.15 7.52 -16.55
CA ASN A 133 13.24 8.50 -16.50
C ASN A 133 13.48 9.02 -15.08
N LEU A 134 12.41 9.30 -14.31
CA LEU A 134 12.53 9.66 -12.90
C LEU A 134 13.21 8.56 -12.08
N LEU A 135 12.85 7.30 -12.33
CA LEU A 135 13.45 6.14 -11.67
C LEU A 135 14.93 5.98 -12.02
N ARG A 136 15.33 6.19 -13.29
CA ARG A 136 16.75 6.15 -13.71
C ARG A 136 17.53 7.25 -13.00
N GLU A 137 17.05 8.49 -13.06
CA GLU A 137 17.70 9.62 -12.40
C GLU A 137 17.83 9.41 -10.88
N TYR A 138 16.79 8.90 -10.24
CA TYR A 138 16.82 8.59 -8.81
C TYR A 138 17.86 7.50 -8.48
N ARG A 139 17.97 6.48 -9.33
CA ARG A 139 18.92 5.38 -9.16
C ARG A 139 20.37 5.87 -9.29
N GLU A 140 20.64 6.81 -10.19
CA GLU A 140 21.98 7.42 -10.33
C GLU A 140 22.38 8.22 -9.08
N LEU A 141 21.40 8.85 -8.39
CA LEU A 141 21.62 9.62 -7.16
C LEU A 141 21.60 8.75 -5.89
N THR A 142 21.31 7.46 -6.02
CA THR A 142 21.14 6.56 -4.87
C THR A 142 22.31 5.57 -4.83
N ASP A 143 22.82 5.29 -3.63
CA ASP A 143 23.86 4.29 -3.44
C ASP A 143 23.37 2.91 -3.90
N SER A 144 24.21 2.20 -4.67
CA SER A 144 23.94 0.86 -5.18
C SER A 144 23.73 -0.20 -4.08
N LYS A 145 24.06 0.12 -2.82
CA LYS A 145 23.90 -0.76 -1.65
C LYS A 145 22.57 -0.57 -0.91
N ALA A 146 21.68 0.29 -1.39
CA ALA A 146 20.38 0.50 -0.76
C ALA A 146 19.54 -0.79 -0.84
N LYS A 147 19.06 -1.27 0.33
CA LYS A 147 18.23 -2.48 0.42
C LYS A 147 16.84 -2.30 -0.18
N THR A 148 16.33 -1.09 -0.18
CA THR A 148 15.03 -0.73 -0.76
C THR A 148 15.21 0.41 -1.74
N LEU A 149 14.33 0.49 -2.75
CA LEU A 149 14.49 1.48 -3.80
C LEU A 149 14.21 2.91 -3.32
N LEU A 150 13.16 3.10 -2.54
CA LEU A 150 12.62 4.44 -2.25
C LEU A 150 12.64 4.83 -0.76
N ILE A 151 13.03 3.93 0.13
CA ILE A 151 12.97 4.16 1.59
C ILE A 151 14.26 3.73 2.26
#